data_6e0c482090d79c62d5efe061aaa653c7
#
_entry.id   6e0c482090d79c62d5efe061aaa653c7
#
_cell.length_a   1.000
_cell.length_b   1.000
_cell.length_c   1.000
_cell.angle_alpha   90.00
_cell.angle_beta   90.00
_cell.angle_gamma   90.00
#
_symmetry.space_group_name_H-M   'P 1'
#
loop_
_entity.id
_entity.type
_entity.pdbx_description
1 polymer ?
#
loop_
_entity_poly.entity_id
_entity_poly.type
_entity_poly.pdbx_seq_one_letter_code
_entity_poly.pdbx_strand_id
1 'polypeptide(L)' 'MQEPLETESSPGLLTIPQVAEYLGVCRAHVYKLINNGLPVIRLGRLVRIHMTSLQRWLADQEEITHL' A
#
# COMPACT_ATOMS: atom_id res chain seq x y z
N MET A 1 -5.40 -17.47 17.55
CA MET A 1 -5.40 -17.03 17.05
C MET A 1 -5.12 -16.29 16.70
N GLN A 2 -4.93 -16.10 16.57
CA GLN A 2 -4.75 -15.34 16.16
C GLN A 2 -4.65 -14.64 15.67
N GLU A 3 -4.58 -14.50 15.43
CA GLU A 3 -4.46 -13.74 14.87
C GLU A 3 -4.65 -12.92 14.82
N PRO A 4 -4.85 -12.74 14.98
CA PRO A 4 -5.20 -11.89 14.85
C PRO A 4 -4.66 -10.95 14.59
N LEU A 5 -4.14 -10.80 14.70
CA LEU A 5 -3.65 -9.92 14.50
C LEU A 5 -3.77 -9.29 13.53
N GLU A 6 -3.85 -9.43 12.95
CA GLU A 6 -3.96 -8.81 12.08
C GLU A 6 -4.87 -8.30 11.86
N THR A 7 -5.32 -8.50 12.28
CA THR A 7 -6.24 -8.10 12.21
C THR A 7 -6.40 -7.00 12.55
N GLU A 8 -6.00 -6.70 13.06
CA GLU A 8 -6.10 -5.65 13.30
C GLU A 8 -6.00 -4.84 12.43
N SER A 9 -5.97 -5.16 11.45
CA SER A 9 -5.90 -4.25 10.50
C SER A 9 -7.03 -3.45 10.55
N SER A 10 -6.96 -2.22 10.75
CA SER A 10 -8.04 -1.35 10.63
C SER A 10 -8.43 -1.25 9.24
N PRO A 11 -9.69 -1.07 8.99
CA PRO A 11 -10.16 -0.83 7.65
C PRO A 11 -9.44 0.36 7.07
N GLY A 12 -8.93 0.24 5.92
CA GLY A 12 -8.28 1.34 5.25
C GLY A 12 -6.78 1.40 5.42
N LEU A 13 -6.23 0.62 6.33
CA LEU A 13 -4.78 0.56 6.48
C LEU A 13 -4.30 -0.79 6.00
N LEU A 14 -3.28 -0.77 5.17
CA LEU A 14 -2.75 -1.98 4.57
C LEU A 14 -1.31 -2.19 4.98
N THR A 15 -0.93 -3.45 5.12
CA THR A 15 0.45 -3.81 5.31
C THR A 15 1.15 -3.88 3.96
N ILE A 16 2.46 -3.95 3.98
CA ILE A 16 3.23 -4.09 2.74
C ILE A 16 2.79 -5.35 1.96
N PRO A 17 2.69 -6.53 2.61
CA PRO A 17 2.23 -7.71 1.86
C PRO A 17 0.83 -7.53 1.26
N GLN A 18 -0.05 -6.84 1.98
CA GLN A 18 -1.39 -6.62 1.46
C GLN A 18 -1.38 -5.70 0.25
N VAL A 19 -0.52 -4.67 0.28
CA VAL A 19 -0.40 -3.79 -0.87
C VAL A 19 0.19 -4.55 -2.06
N ALA A 20 1.18 -5.40 -1.79
CA ALA A 20 1.78 -6.19 -2.85
C ALA A 20 0.73 -7.05 -3.53
N GLU A 21 -0.11 -7.70 -2.73
CA GLU A 21 -1.15 -8.54 -3.28
C GLU A 21 -2.18 -7.71 -4.04
N TYR A 22 -2.55 -6.57 -3.48
CA TYR A 22 -3.53 -5.69 -4.10
C TYR A 22 -3.05 -5.21 -5.48
N LEU A 23 -1.75 -4.89 -5.57
CA LEU A 23 -1.18 -4.38 -6.81
C LEU A 23 -0.69 -5.48 -7.74
N GLY A 24 -0.61 -6.70 -7.25
CA GLY A 24 -0.11 -7.80 -8.08
C GLY A 24 1.39 -7.73 -8.31
N VAL A 25 2.13 -7.25 -7.31
CA VAL A 25 3.59 -7.14 -7.43
C VAL A 25 4.22 -7.77 -6.20
N CYS A 26 5.53 -7.96 -6.24
CA CYS A 26 6.22 -8.48 -5.07
C CYS A 26 6.47 -7.37 -4.06
N ARG A 27 6.80 -7.78 -2.84
CA ARG A 27 7.01 -6.81 -1.77
C ARG A 27 8.16 -5.87 -2.08
N ALA A 28 9.21 -6.40 -2.69
CA ALA A 28 10.35 -5.55 -3.04
C ALA A 28 9.91 -4.42 -3.97
N HIS A 29 8.98 -4.73 -4.85
CA HIS A 29 8.50 -3.70 -5.75
C HIS A 29 7.71 -2.63 -5.00
N VAL A 30 6.96 -3.03 -3.97
CA VAL A 30 6.24 -2.05 -3.17
C VAL A 30 7.21 -1.07 -2.52
N TYR A 31 8.35 -1.57 -2.03
CA TYR A 31 9.33 -0.68 -1.43
C TYR A 31 9.90 0.29 -2.47
N LYS A 32 10.06 -0.16 -3.70
CA LYS A 32 10.47 0.75 -4.76
C LYS A 32 9.45 1.85 -4.98
N LEU A 33 8.18 1.48 -4.95
CA LEU A 33 7.12 2.47 -5.14
C LEU A 33 7.13 3.47 -4.01
N ILE A 34 7.39 3.01 -2.79
CA ILE A 34 7.47 3.92 -1.65
C ILE A 34 8.61 4.92 -1.86
N ASN A 35 9.74 4.45 -2.37
CA ASN A 35 10.85 5.34 -2.64
C ASN A 35 10.53 6.32 -3.75
N ASN A 36 9.56 5.99 -4.59
CA ASN A 36 9.17 6.85 -5.69
C ASN A 36 8.00 7.75 -5.37
N GLY A 37 7.59 7.78 -4.10
CA GLY A 37 6.58 8.74 -3.71
C GLY A 37 5.27 8.15 -3.21
N LEU A 38 5.14 6.83 -3.16
CA LEU A 38 3.93 6.25 -2.62
C LEU A 38 3.81 6.64 -1.14
N PRO A 39 2.70 7.26 -0.74
CA PRO A 39 2.56 7.72 0.64
C PRO A 39 2.48 6.54 1.60
N VAL A 40 3.13 6.68 2.74
CA VAL A 40 3.07 5.66 3.77
C VAL A 40 2.85 6.32 5.11
N ILE A 41 2.34 5.56 6.04
CA ILE A 41 2.17 5.98 7.42
C ILE A 41 3.15 5.18 8.25
N ARG A 42 3.97 5.88 9.02
CA ARG A 42 4.93 5.21 9.87
C ARG A 42 4.44 5.26 11.29
N LEU A 43 4.24 4.08 11.86
CA LEU A 43 3.79 3.95 13.23
C LEU A 43 4.90 3.25 13.99
N GLY A 44 5.83 4.02 14.52
CA GLY A 44 7.01 3.45 15.12
C GLY A 44 7.81 2.70 14.09
N ARG A 45 7.96 1.40 14.25
CA ARG A 45 8.65 0.58 13.27
C ARG A 45 7.75 0.05 12.19
N LEU A 46 6.45 0.24 12.37
CA LEU A 46 5.50 -0.32 11.43
C LEU A 46 5.27 0.65 10.30
N VAL A 47 5.07 0.07 9.12
CA VAL A 47 4.74 0.85 7.94
C VAL A 47 3.38 0.39 7.46
N ARG A 48 2.49 1.34 7.26
CA ARG A 48 1.16 1.05 6.77
C ARG A 48 0.84 1.99 5.64
N ILE A 49 -0.07 1.58 4.80
CA ILE A 49 -0.48 2.39 3.66
C ILE A 49 -1.97 2.55 3.73
N HIS A 50 -2.42 3.80 3.70
CA HIS A 50 -3.83 4.09 3.76
C HIS A 50 -4.45 3.79 2.41
N MET A 51 -5.54 3.04 2.41
CA MET A 51 -6.16 2.62 1.15
C MET A 51 -6.55 3.82 0.29
N THR A 52 -7.11 4.84 0.90
CA THR A 52 -7.52 6.03 0.14
C THR A 52 -6.32 6.70 -0.50
N SER A 53 -5.22 6.81 0.25
CA SER A 53 -4.01 7.42 -0.30
C SER A 53 -3.44 6.57 -1.42
N LEU A 54 -3.48 5.26 -1.25
CA LEU A 54 -3.00 4.34 -2.28
C LEU A 54 -3.81 4.51 -3.56
N GLN A 55 -5.12 4.55 -3.43
CA GLN A 55 -5.97 4.69 -4.60
C GLN A 55 -5.74 6.02 -5.29
N ARG A 56 -5.56 7.08 -4.50
CA ARG A 56 -5.30 8.39 -5.06
C ARG A 56 -3.97 8.42 -5.78
N TRP A 57 -2.95 7.81 -5.17
CA TRP A 57 -1.64 7.75 -5.78
C TRP A 57 -1.68 6.96 -7.08
N LEU A 58 -2.44 5.85 -7.09
CA LEU A 58 -2.58 5.05 -8.31
C LEU A 58 -3.25 5.85 -9.42
N ALA A 59 -4.24 6.64 -9.06
CA ALA A 59 -4.90 7.47 -10.05
C ALA A 59 -3.92 8.45 -10.69
N ASP A 60 -2.98 8.96 -9.88
CA ASP A 60 -1.98 9.87 -10.41
C ASP A 60 -0.99 9.16 -11.31
N GLN A 61 -0.80 7.86 -11.13
CA GLN A 61 0.11 7.09 -11.96
C GLN A 61 -0.54 6.60 -13.23
N GLU A 62 -1.86 6.73 -13.31
CA GLU A 62 -2.57 6.22 -14.45
C GLU A 62 -2.20 6.99 -15.68
N GLU A 63 -1.81 6.28 -16.72
CA GLU A 63 -1.51 6.95 -17.97
C GLU A 63 -2.70 6.83 -18.83
N ILE A 64 -3.26 7.96 -19.19
CA ILE A 64 -4.40 7.96 -20.07
C ILE A 64 -3.88 8.11 -21.45
N THR A 65 -3.92 7.05 -22.18
CA THR A 65 -3.48 7.11 -23.55
C THR A 65 -4.65 7.33 -24.38
N HIS A 66 -4.65 8.39 -25.04
CA HIS A 66 -5.72 8.67 -25.89
C HIS A 66 -5.35 8.33 -27.21
N LEU A 67 -6.10 7.82 -27.83
CA LEU A 67 -5.75 7.46 -29.09
C LEU A 67 -6.44 8.04 -30.05
#